data_620c3ed61e5fe5ad6bffab040a960674
#
_entry.id   620c3ed61e5fe5ad6bffab040a960674
#
_cell.length_a   1.000
_cell.length_b   1.000
_cell.length_c   1.000
_cell.angle_alpha   90.00
_cell.angle_beta   90.00
_cell.angle_gamma   90.00
#
_symmetry.space_group_name_H-M   'P 1'
#
loop_
_entity.id
_entity.type
_entity.pdbx_description
1 polymer ?
#
loop_
_entity_poly.entity_id
_entity_poly.type
_entity_poly.pdbx_seq_one_letter_code
_entity_poly.pdbx_strand_id
1 'polypeptide(L)'
;MKISSILHCEIRKIIRANVFWLVFLVFAFGPIMMGVGIILSKTTGDINWQIYLTALLNNLAALGLIGYTFIAAWVFGREFTDKTIKDLLAKPVSRSHIVISKLLVILAWNVLLSIHMFAVSLAVGGVLGLTGWSAALIWNIFLKFFITSLLFIAVTTPGTFLANVSKGYLAPLALILVIVICSTVLSSMGFAPYFPWTIPSVFQSTGSLNFSSIIILASTGIAGIIGTFAWWRFAEQQ
;
A
#
# COMPACT_ATOMS: atom_id res chain seq x y z
N MET A 1 -9.71 28.66 -1.11
CA MET A 1 -8.49 28.18 -0.42
C MET A 1 -7.56 27.49 -1.43
N LYS A 2 -6.23 27.70 -1.33
CA LYS A 2 -5.25 27.04 -2.21
C LYS A 2 -5.16 25.54 -1.85
N ILE A 3 -4.94 24.67 -2.82
CA ILE A 3 -4.79 23.21 -2.61
C ILE A 3 -3.71 22.89 -1.59
N SER A 4 -2.63 23.68 -1.53
CA SER A 4 -1.54 23.54 -0.57
C SER A 4 -1.99 23.64 0.90
N SER A 5 -2.95 24.54 1.20
CA SER A 5 -3.47 24.69 2.56
C SER A 5 -4.30 23.47 2.98
N ILE A 6 -5.07 22.88 2.06
CA ILE A 6 -5.85 21.67 2.31
C ILE A 6 -4.93 20.49 2.54
N LEU A 7 -3.93 20.33 1.68
CA LEU A 7 -2.92 19.27 1.78
C LEU A 7 -2.20 19.33 3.13
N HIS A 8 -1.79 20.52 3.56
CA HIS A 8 -1.15 20.71 4.86
C HIS A 8 -2.06 20.31 6.03
N CYS A 9 -3.35 20.64 5.96
CA CYS A 9 -4.32 20.20 6.97
C CYS A 9 -4.47 18.68 7.01
N GLU A 10 -4.56 18.03 5.84
CA GLU A 10 -4.68 16.56 5.77
C GLU A 10 -3.42 15.87 6.31
N ILE A 11 -2.23 16.35 5.97
CA ILE A 11 -0.96 15.84 6.50
C ILE A 11 -0.93 15.96 8.03
N ARG A 12 -1.29 17.14 8.59
CA ARG A 12 -1.32 17.33 10.05
C ARG A 12 -2.31 16.42 10.76
N LYS A 13 -3.49 16.19 10.16
CA LYS A 13 -4.48 15.24 10.69
C LYS A 13 -3.91 13.83 10.81
N ILE A 14 -3.16 13.38 9.79
CA ILE A 14 -2.62 12.03 9.72
C ILE A 14 -1.49 11.85 10.72
N ILE A 15 -0.51 12.75 10.75
CA ILE A 15 0.66 12.66 11.65
C ILE A 15 0.25 12.66 13.13
N ARG A 16 -0.85 13.36 13.47
CA ARG A 16 -1.37 13.40 14.83
C ARG A 16 -2.20 12.18 15.23
N ALA A 17 -2.56 11.34 14.28
CA ALA A 17 -3.32 10.12 14.56
C ALA A 17 -2.40 9.00 15.03
N ASN A 18 -2.79 8.29 16.10
CA ASN A 18 -2.04 7.12 16.58
C ASN A 18 -1.89 6.03 15.50
N VAL A 19 -2.86 5.95 14.60
CA VAL A 19 -2.83 5.03 13.45
C VAL A 19 -1.61 5.24 12.56
N PHE A 20 -1.14 6.50 12.42
CA PHE A 20 0.06 6.81 11.64
C PHE A 20 1.27 6.01 12.15
N TRP A 21 1.56 6.08 13.43
CA TRP A 21 2.69 5.41 14.06
C TRP A 21 2.50 3.89 14.13
N LEU A 22 1.26 3.44 14.40
CA LEU A 22 0.94 2.02 14.42
C LEU A 22 1.26 1.34 13.09
N VAL A 23 0.92 1.98 11.97
CA VAL A 23 1.18 1.41 10.63
C VAL A 23 2.68 1.31 10.34
N PHE A 24 3.50 2.28 10.78
CA PHE A 24 4.97 2.18 10.70
C PHE A 24 5.49 0.97 11.48
N LEU A 25 4.97 0.72 12.68
CA LEU A 25 5.33 -0.47 13.47
C LEU A 25 4.94 -1.76 12.74
N VAL A 26 3.74 -1.82 12.14
CA VAL A 26 3.29 -3.00 11.38
C VAL A 26 4.20 -3.27 10.18
N PHE A 27 4.60 -2.23 9.44
CA PHE A 27 5.51 -2.40 8.29
C PHE A 27 6.95 -2.74 8.70
N ALA A 28 7.40 -2.32 9.88
CA ALA A 28 8.68 -2.74 10.44
C ALA A 28 8.63 -4.18 10.96
N PHE A 29 7.47 -4.66 11.42
CA PHE A 29 7.32 -5.97 12.03
C PHE A 29 7.69 -7.12 11.08
N GLY A 30 7.34 -7.02 9.79
CA GLY A 30 7.68 -8.04 8.79
C GLY A 30 9.18 -8.32 8.69
N PRO A 31 10.02 -7.32 8.34
CA PRO A 31 11.46 -7.49 8.30
C PRO A 31 12.09 -7.94 9.63
N ILE A 32 11.59 -7.43 10.76
CA ILE A 32 12.07 -7.80 12.10
C ILE A 32 11.78 -9.28 12.37
N MET A 33 10.56 -9.74 12.11
CA MET A 33 10.19 -11.15 12.34
C MET A 33 10.93 -12.11 11.41
N MET A 34 11.27 -11.67 10.18
CA MET A 34 12.18 -12.43 9.31
C MET A 34 13.56 -12.59 9.96
N GLY A 35 14.11 -11.49 10.50
CA GLY A 35 15.39 -11.53 11.21
C GLY A 35 15.36 -12.46 12.44
N VAL A 36 14.31 -12.36 13.24
CA VAL A 36 14.11 -13.24 14.40
C VAL A 36 14.01 -14.72 13.95
N GLY A 37 13.27 -14.99 12.86
CA GLY A 37 13.16 -16.34 12.30
C GLY A 37 14.53 -16.93 11.89
N ILE A 38 15.40 -16.12 11.29
CA ILE A 38 16.77 -16.53 10.92
C ILE A 38 17.60 -16.87 12.16
N ILE A 39 17.53 -16.05 13.21
CA ILE A 39 18.27 -16.30 14.46
C ILE A 39 17.80 -17.60 15.12
N LEU A 40 16.48 -17.80 15.20
CA LEU A 40 15.89 -18.97 15.85
C LEU A 40 16.16 -20.27 15.09
N SER A 41 16.19 -20.22 13.76
CA SER A 41 16.49 -21.39 12.92
C SER A 41 17.97 -21.76 12.88
N LYS A 42 18.85 -20.94 13.47
CA LYS A 42 20.32 -21.13 13.45
C LYS A 42 20.91 -21.26 12.05
N THR A 43 20.22 -20.72 11.02
CA THR A 43 20.64 -20.80 9.62
C THR A 43 21.41 -19.55 9.15
N THR A 44 21.92 -18.76 10.07
CA THR A 44 22.57 -17.47 9.80
C THR A 44 23.74 -17.60 8.81
N GLY A 45 24.45 -18.75 8.78
CA GLY A 45 25.56 -18.99 7.86
C GLY A 45 25.15 -19.28 6.40
N ASP A 46 23.92 -19.71 6.18
CA ASP A 46 23.42 -20.15 4.87
C ASP A 46 22.63 -19.06 4.16
N ILE A 47 22.28 -17.95 4.86
CA ILE A 47 21.44 -16.88 4.32
C ILE A 47 22.31 -15.69 3.95
N ASN A 48 22.27 -15.32 2.68
CA ASN A 48 22.92 -14.13 2.13
C ASN A 48 21.92 -13.00 1.88
N TRP A 49 22.42 -11.79 1.58
CA TRP A 49 21.61 -10.63 1.27
C TRP A 49 20.58 -10.86 0.16
N GLN A 50 20.93 -11.62 -0.86
CA GLN A 50 20.02 -11.89 -1.98
C GLN A 50 18.80 -12.70 -1.53
N ILE A 51 19.01 -13.78 -0.78
CA ILE A 51 17.93 -14.62 -0.26
C ILE A 51 17.03 -13.81 0.68
N TYR A 52 17.64 -13.07 1.61
CA TYR A 52 16.91 -12.25 2.58
C TYR A 52 16.04 -11.18 1.91
N LEU A 53 16.60 -10.40 0.97
CA LEU A 53 15.85 -9.36 0.29
C LEU A 53 14.81 -9.91 -0.71
N THR A 54 15.02 -11.10 -1.26
CA THR A 54 14.00 -11.78 -2.07
C THR A 54 12.81 -12.20 -1.19
N ALA A 55 13.07 -12.68 0.02
CA ALA A 55 12.01 -12.98 0.97
C ALA A 55 11.27 -11.70 1.45
N LEU A 56 11.97 -10.55 1.54
CA LEU A 56 11.34 -9.26 1.80
C LEU A 56 10.31 -8.87 0.74
N LEU A 57 10.58 -9.14 -0.54
CA LEU A 57 9.62 -8.92 -1.61
C LEU A 57 8.32 -9.72 -1.40
N ASN A 58 8.41 -10.97 -0.93
CA ASN A 58 7.23 -11.77 -0.61
C ASN A 58 6.44 -11.19 0.58
N ASN A 59 7.14 -10.65 1.59
CA ASN A 59 6.50 -9.91 2.68
C ASN A 59 5.79 -8.65 2.20
N LEU A 60 6.35 -7.94 1.22
CA LEU A 60 5.70 -6.78 0.61
C LEU A 60 4.37 -7.18 -0.06
N ALA A 61 4.31 -8.33 -0.74
CA ALA A 61 3.08 -8.80 -1.37
C ALA A 61 1.95 -9.01 -0.36
N ALA A 62 2.27 -9.55 0.82
CA ALA A 62 1.29 -9.78 1.88
C ALA A 62 0.92 -8.49 2.63
N LEU A 63 1.92 -7.77 3.16
CA LEU A 63 1.71 -6.58 3.98
C LEU A 63 1.30 -5.37 3.14
N GLY A 64 1.87 -5.22 1.94
CA GLY A 64 1.60 -4.08 1.07
C GLY A 64 0.14 -4.04 0.62
N LEU A 65 -0.39 -5.16 0.14
CA LEU A 65 -1.77 -5.20 -0.34
C LEU A 65 -2.77 -4.84 0.76
N ILE A 66 -2.65 -5.43 1.94
CA ILE A 66 -3.52 -5.16 3.08
C ILE A 66 -3.27 -3.77 3.64
N GLY A 67 -2.01 -3.42 3.90
CA GLY A 67 -1.63 -2.17 4.55
C GLY A 67 -1.93 -0.94 3.70
N TYR A 68 -1.61 -0.96 2.40
CA TYR A 68 -1.90 0.17 1.51
C TYR A 68 -3.41 0.34 1.29
N THR A 69 -4.17 -0.77 1.21
CA THR A 69 -5.64 -0.70 1.15
C THR A 69 -6.21 -0.13 2.45
N PHE A 70 -5.66 -0.55 3.60
CA PHE A 70 -6.07 0.01 4.90
C PHE A 70 -5.90 1.52 4.93
N ILE A 71 -4.72 2.03 4.56
CA ILE A 71 -4.44 3.48 4.54
C ILE A 71 -5.38 4.20 3.58
N ALA A 72 -5.54 3.67 2.37
CA ALA A 72 -6.42 4.24 1.36
C ALA A 72 -7.88 4.34 1.86
N ALA A 73 -8.37 3.27 2.50
CA ALA A 73 -9.70 3.22 3.07
C ALA A 73 -9.85 4.08 4.33
N TRP A 74 -8.83 4.09 5.21
CA TRP A 74 -8.87 4.83 6.46
C TRP A 74 -8.87 6.34 6.26
N VAL A 75 -8.08 6.88 5.32
CA VAL A 75 -8.00 8.33 5.04
C VAL A 75 -9.35 8.89 4.59
N PHE A 76 -10.14 8.11 3.85
CA PHE A 76 -11.49 8.52 3.45
C PHE A 76 -12.54 8.10 4.48
N GLY A 77 -12.50 6.86 4.95
CA GLY A 77 -13.51 6.27 5.83
C GLY A 77 -13.60 6.93 7.21
N ARG A 78 -12.47 7.44 7.74
CA ARG A 78 -12.45 8.12 9.03
C ARG A 78 -13.34 9.35 9.09
N GLU A 79 -13.52 10.09 7.99
CA GLU A 79 -14.37 11.28 7.98
C GLU A 79 -15.84 10.94 8.29
N PHE A 80 -16.26 9.73 7.93
CA PHE A 80 -17.59 9.22 8.25
C PHE A 80 -17.64 8.68 9.68
N THR A 81 -16.65 7.90 10.09
CA THR A 81 -16.58 7.31 11.43
C THR A 81 -16.48 8.39 12.51
N ASP A 82 -15.67 9.42 12.27
CA ASP A 82 -15.49 10.56 13.19
C ASP A 82 -16.61 11.62 13.04
N LYS A 83 -17.57 11.41 12.12
CA LYS A 83 -18.68 12.33 11.82
C LYS A 83 -18.24 13.74 11.37
N THR A 84 -17.01 13.86 10.86
CA THR A 84 -16.41 15.14 10.43
C THR A 84 -16.73 15.53 8.99
N ILE A 85 -17.42 14.65 8.25
CA ILE A 85 -17.75 14.87 6.83
C ILE A 85 -18.58 16.14 6.62
N LYS A 86 -19.53 16.44 7.50
CA LYS A 86 -20.40 17.64 7.42
C LYS A 86 -19.58 18.92 7.59
N ASP A 87 -18.66 18.95 8.55
CA ASP A 87 -17.78 20.08 8.80
C ASP A 87 -16.81 20.31 7.63
N LEU A 88 -16.37 19.23 7.00
CA LEU A 88 -15.49 19.29 5.83
C LEU A 88 -16.21 19.88 4.63
N LEU A 89 -17.48 19.53 4.43
CA LEU A 89 -18.31 20.01 3.32
C LEU A 89 -18.83 21.43 3.53
N ALA A 90 -18.95 21.90 4.77
CA ALA A 90 -19.34 23.27 5.11
C ALA A 90 -18.25 24.30 4.76
N LYS A 91 -17.00 23.87 4.54
CA LYS A 91 -15.90 24.76 4.18
C LYS A 91 -16.04 25.23 2.71
N PRO A 92 -15.68 26.48 2.38
CA PRO A 92 -15.73 27.01 1.01
C PRO A 92 -14.57 26.48 0.15
N VAL A 93 -14.54 25.16 -0.04
CA VAL A 93 -13.49 24.43 -0.78
C VAL A 93 -14.14 23.48 -1.78
N SER A 94 -13.59 23.40 -2.99
CA SER A 94 -14.12 22.46 -3.98
C SER A 94 -13.90 21.00 -3.52
N ARG A 95 -14.90 20.15 -3.70
CA ARG A 95 -14.85 18.73 -3.37
C ARG A 95 -13.70 18.01 -4.06
N SER A 96 -13.40 18.40 -5.32
CA SER A 96 -12.27 17.84 -6.07
C SER A 96 -10.92 18.13 -5.42
N HIS A 97 -10.71 19.33 -4.87
CA HIS A 97 -9.46 19.63 -4.15
C HIS A 97 -9.30 18.80 -2.88
N ILE A 98 -10.39 18.50 -2.19
CA ILE A 98 -10.37 17.61 -1.02
C ILE A 98 -9.92 16.21 -1.45
N VAL A 99 -10.55 15.65 -2.49
CA VAL A 99 -10.22 14.32 -3.01
C VAL A 99 -8.76 14.24 -3.46
N ILE A 100 -8.29 15.21 -4.26
CA ILE A 100 -6.90 15.27 -4.71
C ILE A 100 -5.94 15.31 -3.52
N SER A 101 -6.20 16.16 -2.53
CA SER A 101 -5.33 16.27 -1.36
C SER A 101 -5.26 14.96 -0.57
N LYS A 102 -6.39 14.25 -0.41
CA LYS A 102 -6.43 12.93 0.25
C LYS A 102 -5.68 11.88 -0.54
N LEU A 103 -5.86 11.81 -1.86
CA LEU A 103 -5.14 10.86 -2.72
C LEU A 103 -3.64 11.11 -2.72
N LEU A 104 -3.19 12.38 -2.74
CA LEU A 104 -1.77 12.73 -2.65
C LEU A 104 -1.17 12.34 -1.30
N VAL A 105 -1.90 12.52 -0.20
CA VAL A 105 -1.44 12.12 1.12
C VAL A 105 -1.36 10.59 1.24
N ILE A 106 -2.33 9.86 0.69
CA ILE A 106 -2.31 8.38 0.63
C ILE A 106 -1.07 7.90 -0.14
N LEU A 107 -0.82 8.48 -1.31
CA LEU A 107 0.35 8.16 -2.13
C LEU A 107 1.65 8.42 -1.36
N ALA A 108 1.79 9.62 -0.80
CA ALA A 108 3.00 10.00 -0.05
C ALA A 108 3.23 9.11 1.17
N TRP A 109 2.18 8.78 1.92
CA TRP A 109 2.28 7.92 3.09
C TRP A 109 2.66 6.48 2.71
N ASN A 110 2.01 5.90 1.69
CA ASN A 110 2.33 4.56 1.22
C ASN A 110 3.77 4.46 0.66
N VAL A 111 4.23 5.47 -0.07
CA VAL A 111 5.62 5.56 -0.54
C VAL A 111 6.59 5.63 0.64
N LEU A 112 6.29 6.45 1.64
CA LEU A 112 7.12 6.57 2.84
C LEU A 112 7.20 5.25 3.61
N LEU A 113 6.12 4.51 3.72
CA LEU A 113 6.09 3.18 4.34
C LEU A 113 6.89 2.15 3.56
N SER A 114 6.86 2.21 2.23
CA SER A 114 7.68 1.33 1.39
C SER A 114 9.18 1.58 1.64
N ILE A 115 9.59 2.85 1.65
CA ILE A 115 10.98 3.24 1.95
C ILE A 115 11.35 2.81 3.37
N HIS A 116 10.46 3.03 4.34
CA HIS A 116 10.66 2.63 5.73
C HIS A 116 10.86 1.12 5.86
N MET A 117 9.98 0.30 5.26
CA MET A 117 10.08 -1.16 5.29
C MET A 117 11.41 -1.64 4.70
N PHE A 118 11.84 -1.07 3.58
CA PHE A 118 13.13 -1.40 2.97
C PHE A 118 14.30 -0.98 3.87
N ALA A 119 14.28 0.22 4.45
CA ALA A 119 15.31 0.71 5.36
C ALA A 119 15.43 -0.17 6.62
N VAL A 120 14.31 -0.56 7.22
CA VAL A 120 14.30 -1.49 8.36
C VAL A 120 14.90 -2.84 7.97
N SER A 121 14.60 -3.36 6.77
CA SER A 121 15.18 -4.61 6.30
C SER A 121 16.70 -4.53 6.12
N LEU A 122 17.22 -3.40 5.62
CA LEU A 122 18.66 -3.20 5.54
C LEU A 122 19.32 -3.16 6.93
N ALA A 123 18.68 -2.49 7.89
CA ALA A 123 19.17 -2.44 9.26
C ALA A 123 19.20 -3.84 9.90
N VAL A 124 18.12 -4.61 9.75
CA VAL A 124 18.04 -5.99 10.26
C VAL A 124 19.08 -6.89 9.61
N GLY A 125 19.22 -6.85 8.28
CA GLY A 125 20.24 -7.65 7.57
C GLY A 125 21.67 -7.27 7.97
N GLY A 126 21.93 -5.99 8.24
CA GLY A 126 23.22 -5.51 8.77
C GLY A 126 23.51 -6.04 10.18
N VAL A 127 22.51 -6.04 11.08
CA VAL A 127 22.64 -6.60 12.44
C VAL A 127 22.90 -8.12 12.41
N LEU A 128 22.29 -8.84 11.45
CA LEU A 128 22.50 -10.27 11.27
C LEU A 128 23.86 -10.63 10.67
N GLY A 129 24.60 -9.64 10.15
CA GLY A 129 25.90 -9.89 9.54
C GLY A 129 25.82 -10.71 8.25
N LEU A 130 24.75 -10.54 7.46
CA LEU A 130 24.54 -11.33 6.23
C LEU A 130 25.68 -11.13 5.23
N THR A 131 26.13 -12.23 4.61
CA THR A 131 27.18 -12.25 3.60
C THR A 131 26.68 -11.82 2.21
N GLY A 132 27.59 -11.51 1.29
CA GLY A 132 27.25 -11.20 -0.11
C GLY A 132 26.67 -9.81 -0.32
N TRP A 133 27.05 -8.81 0.50
CA TRP A 133 26.71 -7.41 0.26
C TRP A 133 27.29 -6.91 -1.07
N SER A 134 26.44 -6.31 -1.89
CA SER A 134 26.87 -5.60 -3.10
C SER A 134 25.93 -4.42 -3.33
N ALA A 135 26.48 -3.23 -3.58
CA ALA A 135 25.70 -2.03 -3.86
C ALA A 135 24.79 -2.21 -5.09
N ALA A 136 25.29 -2.91 -6.12
CA ALA A 136 24.50 -3.20 -7.32
C ALA A 136 23.30 -4.13 -7.02
N LEU A 137 23.49 -5.16 -6.19
CA LEU A 137 22.43 -6.07 -5.76
C LEU A 137 21.36 -5.31 -4.98
N ILE A 138 21.78 -4.52 -3.98
CA ILE A 138 20.85 -3.74 -3.15
C ILE A 138 20.04 -2.77 -4.02
N TRP A 139 20.68 -2.06 -4.94
CA TRP A 139 20.02 -1.11 -5.83
C TRP A 139 19.01 -1.79 -6.76
N ASN A 140 19.37 -2.91 -7.38
CA ASN A 140 18.48 -3.65 -8.26
C ASN A 140 17.25 -4.18 -7.50
N ILE A 141 17.44 -4.72 -6.29
CA ILE A 141 16.33 -5.20 -5.48
C ILE A 141 15.48 -4.03 -4.97
N PHE A 142 16.11 -2.90 -4.58
CA PHE A 142 15.38 -1.69 -4.20
C PHE A 142 14.48 -1.19 -5.32
N LEU A 143 14.98 -1.09 -6.55
CA LEU A 143 14.16 -0.68 -7.69
C LEU A 143 12.99 -1.63 -7.91
N LYS A 144 13.25 -2.93 -7.88
CA LYS A 144 12.19 -3.94 -8.01
C LYS A 144 11.16 -3.84 -6.90
N PHE A 145 11.60 -3.69 -5.65
CA PHE A 145 10.75 -3.51 -4.48
C PHE A 145 9.90 -2.23 -4.61
N PHE A 146 10.52 -1.12 -4.98
CA PHE A 146 9.86 0.17 -5.09
C PHE A 146 8.82 0.19 -6.21
N ILE A 147 9.14 -0.35 -7.40
CA ILE A 147 8.18 -0.48 -8.50
C ILE A 147 7.02 -1.38 -8.08
N THR A 148 7.30 -2.54 -7.47
CA THR A 148 6.24 -3.44 -6.95
C THR A 148 5.33 -2.72 -5.95
N SER A 149 5.90 -1.91 -5.06
CA SER A 149 5.13 -1.10 -4.11
C SER A 149 4.21 -0.11 -4.82
N LEU A 150 4.69 0.59 -5.86
CA LEU A 150 3.87 1.52 -6.64
C LEU A 150 2.72 0.80 -7.37
N LEU A 151 2.97 -0.40 -7.89
CA LEU A 151 1.93 -1.22 -8.52
C LEU A 151 0.87 -1.65 -7.48
N PHE A 152 1.28 -2.05 -6.27
CA PHE A 152 0.33 -2.32 -5.18
C PHE A 152 -0.47 -1.08 -4.79
N ILE A 153 0.17 0.09 -4.66
CA ILE A 153 -0.53 1.36 -4.36
C ILE A 153 -1.59 1.66 -5.43
N ALA A 154 -1.29 1.42 -6.70
CA ALA A 154 -2.24 1.65 -7.79
C ALA A 154 -3.49 0.76 -7.68
N VAL A 155 -3.34 -0.54 -7.39
CA VAL A 155 -4.49 -1.46 -7.28
C VAL A 155 -5.28 -1.33 -5.98
N THR A 156 -4.82 -0.52 -5.02
CA THR A 156 -5.57 -0.27 -3.77
C THR A 156 -6.55 0.90 -3.90
N THR A 157 -6.50 1.67 -4.98
CA THR A 157 -7.40 2.82 -5.20
C THR A 157 -8.90 2.48 -5.22
N PRO A 158 -9.40 1.30 -5.68
CA PRO A 158 -10.80 0.93 -5.49
C PRO A 158 -11.23 0.88 -4.03
N GLY A 159 -10.29 0.64 -3.11
CA GLY A 159 -10.53 0.72 -1.67
C GLY A 159 -10.96 2.11 -1.20
N THR A 160 -10.47 3.18 -1.83
CA THR A 160 -10.90 4.56 -1.53
C THR A 160 -12.35 4.78 -1.94
N PHE A 161 -12.75 4.29 -3.12
CA PHE A 161 -14.12 4.35 -3.58
C PHE A 161 -15.06 3.59 -2.66
N LEU A 162 -14.70 2.35 -2.32
CA LEU A 162 -15.53 1.51 -1.44
C LEU A 162 -15.66 2.11 -0.03
N ALA A 163 -14.60 2.73 0.50
CA ALA A 163 -14.65 3.42 1.79
C ALA A 163 -15.67 4.57 1.82
N ASN A 164 -15.79 5.28 0.70
CA ASN A 164 -16.78 6.34 0.56
C ASN A 164 -18.20 5.78 0.44
N VAL A 165 -18.41 4.74 -0.37
CA VAL A 165 -19.72 4.09 -0.56
C VAL A 165 -20.23 3.46 0.73
N SER A 166 -19.35 2.74 1.44
CA SER A 166 -19.71 2.07 2.71
C SER A 166 -19.71 3.01 3.92
N LYS A 167 -19.37 4.30 3.72
CA LYS A 167 -19.28 5.31 4.78
C LYS A 167 -18.37 4.86 5.95
N GLY A 168 -17.26 4.16 5.63
CA GLY A 168 -16.33 3.64 6.61
C GLY A 168 -15.18 2.87 6.00
N TYR A 169 -14.25 2.41 6.82
CA TYR A 169 -13.06 1.66 6.37
C TYR A 169 -13.15 0.14 6.59
N LEU A 170 -14.18 -0.35 7.29
CA LEU A 170 -14.31 -1.78 7.59
C LEU A 170 -14.66 -2.62 6.36
N ALA A 171 -15.58 -2.15 5.51
CA ALA A 171 -15.97 -2.88 4.31
C ALA A 171 -14.82 -3.05 3.30
N PRO A 172 -13.99 -2.04 2.98
CA PRO A 172 -12.79 -2.23 2.19
C PRO A 172 -11.80 -3.23 2.79
N LEU A 173 -11.66 -3.23 4.14
CA LEU A 173 -10.80 -4.20 4.82
C LEU A 173 -11.32 -5.63 4.72
N ALA A 174 -12.62 -5.83 4.90
CA ALA A 174 -13.22 -7.15 4.71
C ALA A 174 -13.05 -7.64 3.27
N LEU A 175 -13.26 -6.76 2.29
CA LEU A 175 -13.08 -7.10 0.88
C LEU A 175 -11.62 -7.47 0.55
N ILE A 176 -10.64 -6.73 1.06
CA ILE A 176 -9.23 -7.03 0.75
C ILE A 176 -8.80 -8.38 1.33
N LEU A 177 -9.32 -8.81 2.48
CA LEU A 177 -9.07 -10.14 3.02
C LEU A 177 -9.62 -11.23 2.09
N VAL A 178 -10.82 -11.05 1.56
CA VAL A 178 -11.38 -11.96 0.55
C VAL A 178 -10.51 -11.96 -0.71
N ILE A 179 -10.09 -10.79 -1.19
CA ILE A 179 -9.20 -10.66 -2.36
C ILE A 179 -7.88 -11.39 -2.14
N VAL A 180 -7.29 -11.34 -0.96
CA VAL A 180 -6.04 -12.07 -0.65
C VAL A 180 -6.24 -13.57 -0.78
N ILE A 181 -7.36 -14.10 -0.27
CA ILE A 181 -7.69 -15.52 -0.42
C ILE A 181 -7.89 -15.87 -1.90
N CYS A 182 -8.70 -15.08 -2.63
CA CYS A 182 -8.91 -15.27 -4.06
C CYS A 182 -7.60 -15.18 -4.86
N SER A 183 -6.71 -14.28 -4.49
CA SER A 183 -5.39 -14.12 -5.12
C SER A 183 -4.56 -15.41 -5.04
N THR A 184 -4.58 -16.09 -3.90
CA THR A 184 -3.87 -17.35 -3.71
C THR A 184 -4.42 -18.45 -4.63
N VAL A 185 -5.76 -18.59 -4.69
CA VAL A 185 -6.44 -19.57 -5.54
C VAL A 185 -6.20 -19.29 -7.01
N LEU A 186 -6.40 -18.03 -7.45
CA LEU A 186 -6.22 -17.64 -8.85
C LEU A 186 -4.77 -17.80 -9.31
N SER A 187 -3.81 -17.54 -8.43
CA SER A 187 -2.39 -17.74 -8.72
C SER A 187 -2.06 -19.22 -8.93
N SER A 188 -2.61 -20.12 -8.12
CA SER A 188 -2.41 -21.57 -8.28
C SER A 188 -3.04 -22.12 -9.57
N MET A 189 -4.09 -21.46 -10.08
CA MET A 189 -4.76 -21.81 -11.34
C MET A 189 -4.11 -21.18 -12.58
N GLY A 190 -3.03 -20.39 -12.43
CA GLY A 190 -2.36 -19.71 -13.54
C GLY A 190 -3.01 -18.40 -13.99
N PHE A 191 -4.02 -17.89 -13.30
CA PHE A 191 -4.71 -16.63 -13.65
C PHE A 191 -4.04 -15.38 -13.01
N ALA A 192 -2.90 -15.52 -12.36
CA ALA A 192 -2.18 -14.40 -11.74
C ALA A 192 -1.97 -13.18 -12.66
N PRO A 193 -1.63 -13.29 -13.97
CA PRO A 193 -1.44 -12.13 -14.83
C PRO A 193 -2.72 -11.35 -15.18
N TYR A 194 -3.90 -11.93 -14.91
CA TYR A 194 -5.20 -11.37 -15.29
C TYR A 194 -6.00 -10.84 -14.08
N PHE A 195 -5.54 -11.07 -12.87
CA PHE A 195 -6.20 -10.58 -11.67
C PHE A 195 -5.46 -9.33 -11.13
N PRO A 196 -6.13 -8.16 -11.01
CA PRO A 196 -5.45 -6.89 -10.73
C PRO A 196 -4.53 -6.94 -9.51
N TRP A 197 -4.98 -7.57 -8.43
CA TRP A 197 -4.27 -7.60 -7.15
C TRP A 197 -3.10 -8.61 -7.10
N THR A 198 -2.99 -9.51 -8.07
CA THR A 198 -1.84 -10.42 -8.21
C THR A 198 -0.79 -9.90 -9.18
N ILE A 199 -1.15 -8.97 -10.08
CA ILE A 199 -0.24 -8.42 -11.09
C ILE A 199 1.06 -7.85 -10.47
N PRO A 200 1.05 -7.10 -9.34
CA PRO A 200 2.28 -6.65 -8.71
C PRO A 200 3.21 -7.80 -8.31
N SER A 201 2.65 -8.92 -7.83
CA SER A 201 3.42 -10.13 -7.48
C SER A 201 3.96 -10.85 -8.73
N VAL A 202 3.26 -10.79 -9.86
CA VAL A 202 3.78 -11.26 -11.15
C VAL A 202 4.99 -10.45 -11.58
N PHE A 203 4.91 -9.10 -11.51
CA PHE A 203 6.08 -8.26 -11.77
C PHE A 203 7.25 -8.57 -10.83
N GLN A 204 6.95 -8.78 -9.56
CA GLN A 204 7.94 -9.16 -8.56
C GLN A 204 8.68 -10.45 -8.91
N SER A 205 8.01 -11.46 -9.45
CA SER A 205 8.64 -12.74 -9.80
C SER A 205 9.36 -12.67 -11.15
N THR A 206 8.74 -12.12 -12.19
CA THR A 206 9.23 -12.12 -13.57
C THR A 206 10.11 -10.93 -13.93
N GLY A 207 9.94 -9.79 -13.27
CA GLY A 207 10.58 -8.51 -13.61
C GLY A 207 9.94 -7.77 -14.78
N SER A 208 8.88 -8.32 -15.38
CA SER A 208 8.17 -7.74 -16.53
C SER A 208 6.66 -7.96 -16.40
N LEU A 209 5.88 -7.16 -17.12
CA LEU A 209 4.43 -7.32 -17.22
C LEU A 209 4.01 -7.49 -18.67
N ASN A 210 3.03 -8.34 -18.90
CA ASN A 210 2.38 -8.47 -20.20
C ASN A 210 1.51 -7.23 -20.46
N PHE A 211 1.28 -6.91 -21.72
CA PHE A 211 0.45 -5.77 -22.12
C PHE A 211 -0.95 -5.82 -21.51
N SER A 212 -1.58 -7.01 -21.49
CA SER A 212 -2.88 -7.22 -20.83
C SER A 212 -2.86 -6.91 -19.34
N SER A 213 -1.80 -7.32 -18.62
CA SER A 213 -1.63 -7.02 -17.19
C SER A 213 -1.53 -5.50 -16.93
N ILE A 214 -0.81 -4.79 -17.80
CA ILE A 214 -0.68 -3.31 -17.69
C ILE A 214 -2.05 -2.65 -17.87
N ILE A 215 -2.83 -3.06 -18.87
CA ILE A 215 -4.17 -2.50 -19.10
C ILE A 215 -5.09 -2.78 -17.91
N ILE A 216 -5.11 -4.01 -17.39
CA ILE A 216 -5.94 -4.41 -16.25
C ILE A 216 -5.56 -3.60 -15.01
N LEU A 217 -4.28 -3.47 -14.73
CA LEU A 217 -3.80 -2.70 -13.57
C LEU A 217 -4.15 -1.22 -13.70
N ALA A 218 -3.89 -0.62 -14.87
CA ALA A 218 -4.19 0.78 -15.13
C ALA A 218 -5.70 1.05 -15.06
N SER A 219 -6.53 0.19 -15.70
CA SER A 219 -7.99 0.36 -15.66
C SER A 219 -8.55 0.23 -14.24
N THR A 220 -8.05 -0.71 -13.44
CA THR A 220 -8.44 -0.88 -12.04
C THR A 220 -8.07 0.35 -11.21
N GLY A 221 -6.84 0.84 -11.36
CA GLY A 221 -6.37 2.03 -10.65
C GLY A 221 -7.18 3.28 -11.02
N ILE A 222 -7.40 3.50 -12.31
CA ILE A 222 -8.17 4.64 -12.83
C ILE A 222 -9.64 4.55 -12.40
N ALA A 223 -10.25 3.36 -12.46
CA ALA A 223 -11.64 3.15 -12.03
C ALA A 223 -11.83 3.50 -10.56
N GLY A 224 -10.89 3.13 -9.67
CA GLY A 224 -10.94 3.51 -8.27
C GLY A 224 -10.87 5.02 -8.05
N ILE A 225 -9.99 5.71 -8.77
CA ILE A 225 -9.87 7.18 -8.70
C ILE A 225 -11.12 7.84 -9.24
N ILE A 226 -11.56 7.50 -10.45
CA ILE A 226 -12.76 8.09 -11.08
C ILE A 226 -14.00 7.83 -10.21
N GLY A 227 -14.16 6.59 -9.72
CA GLY A 227 -15.27 6.25 -8.82
C GLY A 227 -15.29 7.11 -7.56
N THR A 228 -14.12 7.35 -6.95
CA THR A 228 -13.98 8.24 -5.78
C THR A 228 -14.38 9.66 -6.11
N PHE A 229 -13.90 10.22 -7.24
CA PHE A 229 -14.28 11.57 -7.67
C PHE A 229 -15.77 11.67 -7.99
N ALA A 230 -16.34 10.71 -8.71
CA ALA A 230 -17.75 10.67 -9.07
C ALA A 230 -18.61 10.64 -7.80
N TRP A 231 -18.27 9.79 -6.83
CA TRP A 231 -19.00 9.70 -5.57
C TRP A 231 -18.99 11.05 -4.82
N TRP A 232 -17.83 11.70 -4.69
CA TRP A 232 -17.73 13.01 -4.02
C TRP A 232 -18.48 14.12 -4.75
N ARG A 233 -18.63 14.02 -6.06
CA ARG A 233 -19.31 15.01 -6.89
C ARG A 233 -20.83 14.83 -6.84
N PHE A 234 -21.32 13.60 -6.94
CA PHE A 234 -22.74 13.32 -7.21
C PHE A 234 -23.49 12.71 -6.02
N ALA A 235 -22.82 12.04 -5.09
CA ALA A 235 -23.53 11.43 -3.95
C ALA A 235 -24.01 12.50 -2.96
N GLU A 236 -25.25 12.37 -2.52
CA GLU A 236 -25.78 13.13 -1.39
C GLU A 236 -25.12 12.63 -0.11
N GLN A 237 -24.42 13.51 0.57
CA GLN A 237 -23.69 13.18 1.79
C GLN A 237 -24.55 13.55 2.99
N GLN A 238 -25.48 12.68 3.32
CA GLN A 238 -26.32 12.78 4.52
C GLN A 238 -25.58 12.35 5.78
#